data_e9283f068fbfd949cb37e54e8d50cff1
#
_entry.id   e9283f068fbfd949cb37e54e8d50cff1
#
_cell.length_a   1.000
_cell.length_b   1.000
_cell.length_c   1.000
_cell.angle_alpha   90.00
_cell.angle_beta   90.00
_cell.angle_gamma   90.00
#
_symmetry.space_group_name_H-M   'P 1'
#
loop_
_entity.id
_entity.type
_entity.pdbx_description
1 polymer ?
#
loop_
_entity_poly.entity_id
_entity_poly.type
_entity_poly.pdbx_seq_one_letter_code
_entity_poly.pdbx_strand_id
1 'polypeptide(L)'
;MSSTIKSTAELDELGKYFAIAARRIDSGEAAPEMFSAAVDTAWHRLADDPEAYEAFALQHAGRKLAHVEGGGSGFITWVSAYEEAYGPLPEVWFTNADGTLDTEALARYRETGEVRGEWNCSPAPGDGDDMAPTASYL
;
A
#
# COMPACT_ATOMS: atom_id res chain seq x y z
N MET A 1 15.47 -1.74 22.88
CA MET A 1 15.14 -1.93 22.42
C MET A 1 14.86 -1.69 21.46
N SER A 2 14.72 -1.66 21.28
CA SER A 2 14.67 -1.72 20.41
C SER A 2 14.45 -1.00 19.32
N SER A 3 14.99 -0.96 18.43
CA SER A 3 14.69 -0.33 17.18
C SER A 3 13.57 -1.01 16.47
N THR A 4 12.81 -1.66 17.21
CA THR A 4 11.68 -2.36 16.64
C THR A 4 10.69 -1.35 16.11
N ILE A 5 10.19 -1.58 14.90
CA ILE A 5 9.16 -0.74 14.34
C ILE A 5 7.89 -0.97 15.12
N LYS A 6 7.37 0.13 15.62
CA LYS A 6 6.15 0.07 16.37
C LYS A 6 4.98 -0.20 15.44
N SER A 7 4.20 -1.20 15.76
CA SER A 7 3.03 -1.52 14.96
C SER A 7 1.98 -0.42 15.12
N THR A 8 1.47 0.06 14.02
CA THR A 8 0.41 1.06 14.01
C THR A 8 -0.66 0.59 13.05
N ALA A 9 -1.83 1.25 13.11
CA ALA A 9 -2.89 0.91 12.17
C ALA A 9 -2.41 1.06 10.73
N GLU A 10 -1.65 2.10 10.46
CA GLU A 10 -1.14 2.33 9.11
C GLU A 10 -0.21 1.20 8.67
N LEU A 11 0.69 0.76 9.55
CA LEU A 11 1.59 -0.32 9.20
C LEU A 11 0.88 -1.65 9.08
N ASP A 12 -0.11 -1.90 9.93
CA ASP A 12 -0.89 -3.12 9.82
C ASP A 12 -1.57 -3.19 8.46
N GLU A 13 -2.15 -2.08 8.02
CA GLU A 13 -2.83 -2.05 6.74
C GLU A 13 -1.84 -2.10 5.59
N LEU A 14 -0.67 -1.49 5.74
CA LEU A 14 0.37 -1.59 4.72
C LEU A 14 0.79 -3.05 4.53
N GLY A 15 0.87 -3.81 5.61
CA GLY A 15 1.20 -5.23 5.51
C GLY A 15 0.17 -6.01 4.71
N LYS A 16 -1.11 -5.74 4.96
CA LYS A 16 -2.17 -6.37 4.17
C LYS A 16 -2.09 -5.96 2.71
N TYR A 17 -1.81 -4.69 2.46
CA TYR A 17 -1.63 -4.18 1.11
C TYR A 17 -0.47 -4.90 0.41
N PHE A 18 0.63 -5.12 1.12
CA PHE A 18 1.77 -5.85 0.56
C PHE A 18 1.38 -7.29 0.20
N ALA A 19 0.57 -7.94 1.03
CA ALA A 19 0.12 -9.28 0.72
C ALA A 19 -0.73 -9.32 -0.54
N ILE A 20 -1.61 -8.33 -0.70
CA ILE A 20 -2.42 -8.22 -1.91
C ILE A 20 -1.54 -7.94 -3.12
N ALA A 21 -0.55 -7.04 -2.95
CA ALA A 21 0.37 -6.71 -4.03
C ALA A 21 1.10 -7.94 -4.53
N ALA A 22 1.59 -8.77 -3.61
CA ALA A 22 2.32 -9.97 -4.00
C ALA A 22 1.44 -10.91 -4.82
N ARG A 23 0.20 -11.09 -4.40
CA ARG A 23 -0.72 -11.98 -5.13
C ARG A 23 -1.03 -11.46 -6.51
N ARG A 24 -1.22 -10.15 -6.64
CA ARG A 24 -1.53 -9.56 -7.94
C ARG A 24 -0.33 -9.65 -8.87
N ILE A 25 0.87 -9.41 -8.35
CA ILE A 25 2.08 -9.55 -9.14
C ILE A 25 2.23 -11.01 -9.63
N ASP A 26 2.03 -11.96 -8.73
CA ASP A 26 2.18 -13.36 -9.08
C ASP A 26 1.17 -13.82 -10.12
N SER A 27 -0.02 -13.24 -10.12
CA SER A 27 -1.05 -13.62 -11.09
C SER A 27 -1.03 -12.74 -12.35
N GLY A 28 -0.07 -11.85 -12.49
CA GLY A 28 0.05 -11.00 -13.67
C GLY A 28 -0.91 -9.84 -13.71
N GLU A 29 -1.53 -9.51 -12.60
CA GLU A 29 -2.45 -8.39 -12.54
C GLU A 29 -1.72 -7.09 -12.27
N ALA A 30 -2.40 -5.98 -12.50
CA ALA A 30 -1.82 -4.68 -12.24
C ALA A 30 -1.53 -4.49 -10.75
N ALA A 31 -0.51 -3.72 -10.45
CA ALA A 31 -0.18 -3.40 -9.07
C ALA A 31 -1.33 -2.63 -8.41
N PRO A 32 -1.58 -2.88 -7.13
CA PRO A 32 -2.65 -2.16 -6.44
C PRO A 32 -2.28 -0.70 -6.23
N GLU A 33 -3.29 0.15 -6.34
CA GLU A 33 -3.12 1.60 -6.19
C GLU A 33 -3.09 1.98 -4.72
N MET A 34 -2.13 2.83 -4.33
CA MET A 34 -2.05 3.32 -2.95
C MET A 34 -2.79 4.64 -2.86
N PHE A 35 -4.03 4.58 -2.40
CA PHE A 35 -4.88 5.76 -2.37
C PHE A 35 -4.98 6.44 -1.00
N SER A 36 -4.42 5.85 0.04
CA SER A 36 -4.50 6.43 1.38
C SER A 36 -3.25 7.24 1.67
N ALA A 37 -3.43 8.54 1.93
CA ALA A 37 -2.28 9.38 2.27
C ALA A 37 -1.64 8.94 3.58
N ALA A 38 -2.43 8.50 4.55
CA ALA A 38 -1.88 8.06 5.83
C ALA A 38 -1.04 6.79 5.68
N VAL A 39 -1.55 5.82 4.94
CA VAL A 39 -0.81 4.57 4.74
C VAL A 39 0.41 4.82 3.87
N ASP A 40 0.28 5.67 2.87
CA ASP A 40 1.41 6.02 2.00
C ASP A 40 2.53 6.70 2.79
N THR A 41 2.16 7.57 3.73
CA THR A 41 3.15 8.21 4.60
C THR A 41 3.91 7.16 5.42
N ALA A 42 3.19 6.17 5.95
CA ALA A 42 3.84 5.08 6.67
C ALA A 42 4.77 4.29 5.78
N TRP A 43 4.37 4.07 4.52
CA TRP A 43 5.20 3.37 3.55
C TRP A 43 6.52 4.13 3.32
N HIS A 44 6.42 5.45 3.10
CA HIS A 44 7.60 6.28 2.88
C HIS A 44 8.54 6.25 4.08
N ARG A 45 7.98 6.34 5.28
CA ARG A 45 8.82 6.31 6.49
C ARG A 45 9.51 4.97 6.66
N LEU A 46 8.79 3.90 6.38
CA LEU A 46 9.37 2.56 6.47
C LEU A 46 10.50 2.41 5.46
N ALA A 47 10.31 2.94 4.26
CA ALA A 47 11.30 2.82 3.20
C ALA A 47 12.59 3.59 3.50
N ASP A 48 12.54 4.54 4.43
CA ASP A 48 13.74 5.25 4.85
C ASP A 48 14.71 4.36 5.62
N ASP A 49 14.25 3.22 6.10
CA ASP A 49 15.09 2.25 6.80
C ASP A 49 15.14 0.97 5.94
N PRO A 50 16.16 0.80 5.11
CA PRO A 50 16.18 -0.32 4.16
C PRO A 50 16.09 -1.69 4.80
N GLU A 51 16.73 -1.88 5.96
CA GLU A 51 16.68 -3.18 6.62
C GLU A 51 15.28 -3.48 7.13
N ALA A 52 14.65 -2.50 7.75
CA ALA A 52 13.30 -2.67 8.26
C ALA A 52 12.32 -2.88 7.10
N TYR A 53 12.52 -2.15 6.02
CA TYR A 53 11.66 -2.26 4.86
C TYR A 53 11.73 -3.65 4.25
N GLU A 54 12.94 -4.18 4.09
CA GLU A 54 13.11 -5.51 3.53
C GLU A 54 12.47 -6.57 4.41
N ALA A 55 12.68 -6.48 5.73
CA ALA A 55 12.08 -7.43 6.66
C ALA A 55 10.57 -7.37 6.60
N PHE A 56 10.01 -6.17 6.52
CA PHE A 56 8.57 -5.99 6.45
C PHE A 56 8.00 -6.61 5.16
N ALA A 57 8.66 -6.35 4.04
CA ALA A 57 8.19 -6.89 2.77
C ALA A 57 8.25 -8.40 2.75
N LEU A 58 9.32 -8.97 3.29
CA LEU A 58 9.43 -10.44 3.36
C LEU A 58 8.37 -11.02 4.26
N GLN A 59 8.09 -10.36 5.37
CA GLN A 59 7.10 -10.86 6.33
C GLN A 59 5.69 -10.84 5.73
N HIS A 60 5.32 -9.78 5.05
CA HIS A 60 3.94 -9.60 4.61
C HIS A 60 3.69 -10.01 3.17
N ALA A 61 4.67 -9.85 2.30
CA ALA A 61 4.52 -10.20 0.90
C ALA A 61 5.24 -11.49 0.52
N GLY A 62 6.17 -11.93 1.36
CA GLY A 62 6.98 -13.09 1.05
C GLY A 62 8.03 -12.82 0.01
N ARG A 63 8.24 -11.57 -0.33
CA ARG A 63 9.20 -11.17 -1.36
C ARG A 63 9.52 -9.69 -1.19
N LYS A 64 10.55 -9.25 -1.89
CA LYS A 64 10.88 -7.83 -1.91
C LYS A 64 9.91 -7.08 -2.80
N LEU A 65 9.56 -5.88 -2.39
CA LEU A 65 8.68 -5.00 -3.15
C LEU A 65 9.34 -3.64 -3.27
N ALA A 66 9.39 -3.12 -4.47
CA ALA A 66 9.88 -1.77 -4.71
C ALA A 66 8.74 -0.78 -4.52
N HIS A 67 9.09 0.43 -4.09
CA HIS A 67 8.16 1.54 -3.96
C HIS A 67 8.37 2.43 -5.17
N VAL A 68 7.46 2.37 -6.13
CA VAL A 68 7.64 3.01 -7.42
C VAL A 68 6.72 4.21 -7.52
N GLU A 69 7.29 5.36 -7.91
CA GLU A 69 6.48 6.54 -8.13
C GLU A 69 5.78 6.46 -9.47
N GLY A 70 4.57 6.94 -9.49
CA GLY A 70 3.78 6.94 -10.69
C GLY A 70 2.34 7.13 -10.30
N GLY A 71 1.69 8.13 -10.86
CA GLY A 71 0.37 8.53 -10.41
C GLY A 71 -0.74 8.17 -11.35
N GLY A 72 -1.94 8.32 -10.83
CA GLY A 72 -3.16 8.13 -11.58
C GLY A 72 -4.35 8.49 -10.72
N SER A 73 -5.52 8.34 -11.29
CA SER A 73 -6.75 8.57 -10.55
C SER A 73 -7.85 7.70 -11.17
N GLY A 74 -8.83 7.37 -10.36
CA GLY A 74 -9.96 6.58 -10.81
C GLY A 74 -10.42 5.62 -9.75
N PHE A 75 -11.05 4.55 -10.18
CA PHE A 75 -11.51 3.53 -9.26
C PHE A 75 -10.33 2.70 -8.76
N ILE A 76 -10.39 2.37 -7.47
CA ILE A 76 -9.38 1.53 -6.84
C ILE A 76 -9.77 0.08 -7.09
N THR A 77 -8.87 -0.68 -7.70
CA THR A 77 -9.24 -1.97 -8.30
C THR A 77 -9.11 -3.16 -7.36
N TRP A 78 -8.50 -2.99 -6.18
CA TRP A 78 -8.20 -4.13 -5.31
C TRP A 78 -9.12 -4.22 -4.09
N VAL A 79 -10.16 -3.42 -4.04
CA VAL A 79 -11.02 -3.33 -2.86
C VAL A 79 -11.72 -4.66 -2.59
N SER A 80 -12.26 -5.32 -3.61
CA SER A 80 -12.95 -6.58 -3.36
C SER A 80 -12.00 -7.69 -2.94
N ALA A 81 -10.76 -7.69 -3.46
CA ALA A 81 -9.77 -8.65 -3.00
C ALA A 81 -9.45 -8.45 -1.52
N TYR A 82 -9.34 -7.18 -1.09
CA TYR A 82 -9.13 -6.89 0.32
C TYR A 82 -10.31 -7.38 1.15
N GLU A 83 -11.52 -7.08 0.71
CA GLU A 83 -12.70 -7.44 1.49
C GLU A 83 -12.86 -8.95 1.63
N GLU A 84 -12.52 -9.69 0.59
CA GLU A 84 -12.59 -11.15 0.67
C GLU A 84 -11.62 -11.70 1.70
N ALA A 85 -10.46 -11.09 1.82
CA ALA A 85 -9.44 -11.58 2.72
C ALA A 85 -9.59 -11.07 4.15
N TYR A 86 -10.05 -9.84 4.32
CA TYR A 86 -9.97 -9.15 5.61
C TYR A 86 -11.27 -8.47 6.05
N GLY A 87 -12.28 -8.39 5.19
CA GLY A 87 -13.49 -7.67 5.49
C GLY A 87 -13.41 -6.22 5.02
N PRO A 88 -14.34 -5.38 5.47
CA PRO A 88 -14.40 -4.00 4.97
C PRO A 88 -13.13 -3.21 5.28
N LEU A 89 -12.83 -2.24 4.41
CA LEU A 89 -11.69 -1.36 4.63
C LEU A 89 -11.88 -0.53 5.90
N PRO A 90 -10.88 -0.47 6.77
CA PRO A 90 -10.98 0.39 7.95
C PRO A 90 -10.75 1.85 7.60
N GLU A 91 -11.07 2.71 8.55
CA GLU A 91 -11.02 4.14 8.36
C GLU A 91 -9.67 4.68 7.96
N VAL A 92 -8.60 3.99 8.33
CA VAL A 92 -7.26 4.48 8.02
C VAL A 92 -7.04 4.58 6.52
N TRP A 93 -7.75 3.79 5.73
CA TRP A 93 -7.64 3.88 4.27
C TRP A 93 -8.24 5.17 3.73
N PHE A 94 -9.07 5.85 4.52
CA PHE A 94 -9.68 7.13 4.14
C PHE A 94 -9.14 8.28 4.97
N THR A 95 -7.96 8.11 5.55
CA THR A 95 -7.34 9.10 6.41
C THR A 95 -6.28 9.86 5.62
N ASN A 96 -6.30 11.18 5.77
CA ASN A 96 -5.35 12.07 5.12
C ASN A 96 -4.01 12.04 5.84
N ALA A 97 -2.99 12.64 5.20
CA ALA A 97 -1.66 12.64 5.78
C ALA A 97 -1.60 13.36 7.13
N ASP A 98 -2.49 14.32 7.35
CA ASP A 98 -2.52 15.06 8.60
C ASP A 98 -3.37 14.38 9.68
N GLY A 99 -3.85 13.18 9.40
CA GLY A 99 -4.64 12.42 10.36
C GLY A 99 -6.12 12.66 10.32
N THR A 100 -6.59 13.57 9.47
CA THR A 100 -8.04 13.82 9.37
C THR A 100 -8.70 12.78 8.47
N LEU A 101 -9.93 12.46 8.78
CA LEU A 101 -10.69 11.47 8.03
C LEU A 101 -11.44 12.12 6.88
N ASP A 102 -11.32 11.53 5.69
CA ASP A 102 -12.12 11.96 4.54
C ASP A 102 -13.49 11.30 4.67
N THR A 103 -14.40 11.99 5.32
CA THR A 103 -15.69 11.41 5.66
C THR A 103 -16.57 11.19 4.43
N GLU A 104 -16.41 12.00 3.39
CA GLU A 104 -17.17 11.82 2.16
C GLU A 104 -16.77 10.55 1.43
N ALA A 105 -15.46 10.31 1.33
CA ALA A 105 -14.99 9.11 0.66
C ALA A 105 -15.39 7.87 1.42
N LEU A 106 -15.29 7.90 2.74
CA LEU A 106 -15.68 6.77 3.57
C LEU A 106 -17.17 6.49 3.44
N ALA A 107 -18.00 7.54 3.46
CA ALA A 107 -19.43 7.37 3.33
C ALA A 107 -19.80 6.78 1.97
N ARG A 108 -19.14 7.26 0.92
CA ARG A 108 -19.38 6.71 -0.41
C ARG A 108 -19.00 5.23 -0.50
N TYR A 109 -17.87 4.88 0.10
CA TYR A 109 -17.47 3.48 0.13
C TYR A 109 -18.50 2.63 0.85
N ARG A 110 -18.96 3.09 2.01
CA ARG A 110 -19.94 2.33 2.80
C ARG A 110 -21.26 2.18 2.08
N GLU A 111 -21.61 3.16 1.26
CA GLU A 111 -22.86 3.16 0.53
C GLU A 111 -22.79 2.33 -0.75
N THR A 112 -21.67 2.41 -1.48
CA THR A 112 -21.59 1.81 -2.81
C THR A 112 -20.66 0.61 -2.88
N GLY A 113 -19.77 0.45 -1.91
CA GLY A 113 -18.73 -0.58 -1.98
C GLY A 113 -17.57 -0.21 -2.87
N GLU A 114 -17.56 0.99 -3.43
CA GLU A 114 -16.54 1.42 -4.39
C GLU A 114 -15.71 2.55 -3.81
N VAL A 115 -14.44 2.57 -4.22
CA VAL A 115 -13.53 3.64 -3.81
C VAL A 115 -12.98 4.28 -5.07
N ARG A 116 -12.98 5.61 -5.10
CA ARG A 116 -12.28 6.39 -6.10
C ARG A 116 -11.24 7.22 -5.41
N GLY A 117 -10.09 7.35 -6.03
CA GLY A 117 -9.04 8.13 -5.41
C GLY A 117 -7.94 8.46 -6.37
N GLU A 118 -6.91 9.09 -5.82
CA GLU A 118 -5.69 9.40 -6.54
C GLU A 118 -4.56 8.68 -5.87
N TRP A 119 -3.56 8.29 -6.65
CA TRP A 119 -2.40 7.62 -6.10
C TRP A 119 -1.15 8.14 -6.77
N ASN A 120 -0.05 8.14 -6.01
CA ASN A 120 1.23 8.61 -6.50
C ASN A 120 2.29 7.53 -6.51
N CYS A 121 1.99 6.37 -5.95
CA CYS A 121 2.95 5.29 -5.80
C CYS A 121 2.27 3.96 -5.96
N SER A 122 3.04 2.97 -6.35
CA SER A 122 2.56 1.60 -6.40
C SER A 122 3.71 0.64 -6.12
N PRO A 123 3.43 -0.58 -5.68
CA PRO A 123 4.47 -1.57 -5.46
C PRO A 123 4.84 -2.25 -6.77
N ALA A 124 6.07 -2.69 -6.86
CA ALA A 124 6.56 -3.42 -8.03
C ALA A 124 7.44 -4.56 -7.56
N PRO A 125 7.64 -5.59 -8.39
CA PRO A 125 8.59 -6.64 -8.01
C PRO A 125 9.95 -6.01 -7.80
N GLY A 126 10.54 -6.28 -6.64
CA GLY A 126 11.85 -5.75 -6.33
C GLY A 126 12.77 -6.88 -5.97
N ASP A 127 14.01 -6.80 -6.41
CA ASP A 127 14.99 -7.77 -6.01
C ASP A 127 16.16 -7.07 -5.36
N GLY A 128 15.88 -5.94 -4.81
CA GLY A 128 16.84 -5.26 -3.97
C GLY A 128 17.64 -4.25 -4.72
N ASP A 129 18.09 -4.60 -5.89
CA ASP A 129 18.95 -3.71 -6.63
C ASP A 129 18.24 -2.87 -7.61
N ASP A 130 17.18 -3.36 -8.12
CA ASP A 130 16.51 -2.69 -9.18
C ASP A 130 15.70 -1.53 -8.72
N MET A 131 15.93 -1.15 -7.55
CA MET A 131 15.41 0.11 -7.08
C MET A 131 16.03 1.23 -7.85
N ALA A 132 17.13 0.91 -8.44
CA ALA A 132 17.73 1.92 -9.21
C ALA A 132 16.89 2.25 -10.36
N PRO A 133 16.83 2.89 -10.77
CA PRO A 133 15.94 3.23 -11.56
C PRO A 133 15.41 2.93 -12.73
N THR A 134 15.70 2.54 -12.34
CA THR A 134 15.44 2.34 -13.05
C THR A 134 15.02 2.35 -13.62
N ALA A 135 15.18 2.28 -13.79
CA ALA A 135 15.00 2.14 -14.35
C ALA A 135 14.65 1.90 -14.91
N SER A 136 14.79 1.80 -14.96
CA SER A 136 14.70 1.49 -15.48
C SER A 136 14.20 1.24 -16.03
N TYR A 137 14.18 1.31 -16.26
CA TYR A 137 13.94 0.97 -16.78
C TYR A 137 13.62 1.12 -17.45
N LEU A 138 13.67 1.32 -17.74
CA LEU A 138 13.60 1.29 -18.35
C LEU A 138 13.46 1.23 -18.74
#